data_3e0b100db6d15693960d135fbdbf22f6
#
_entry.id   3e0b100db6d15693960d135fbdbf22f6
#
_cell.length_a   1.000
_cell.length_b   1.000
_cell.length_c   1.000
_cell.angle_alpha   90.00
_cell.angle_beta   90.00
_cell.angle_gamma   90.00
#
_symmetry.space_group_name_H-M   'P 1'
#
loop_
_entity.id
_entity.type
_entity.pdbx_description
1 polymer ?
#
loop_
_entity_poly.entity_id
_entity_poly.type
_entity_poly.pdbx_seq_one_letter_code
_entity_poly.pdbx_strand_id
1 'polypeptide(L)'
;MKPAPYDELWRTTWGDIQRYGPVHRHTLEGLVRLVSSLDVRTVLDVGCGSGENLAALAALGKYELTGVDVSEGALSLSRQRVPSARLMQLDIQTEAPPERFDLVMSVQVVEHLPDDAAALRNMAALAGKYVFVSTMQGRMRKSELAIGHVRNYSATELRHKLESAGLEVLQTTGWGFPFYSPLYRSITELLPGGPPAGPVGSLGKLAANMLYHLYRLNLPGRGDVLSALAKRP
;
A
#
# COMPACT_ATOMS: atom_id res chain seq x y z
N MET A 1 13.61 15.14 -9.04
CA MET A 1 14.28 14.17 -8.14
C MET A 1 14.77 13.00 -8.99
N LYS A 2 16.00 12.52 -8.87
CA LYS A 2 16.44 11.35 -9.63
C LYS A 2 15.54 10.17 -9.26
N PRO A 3 15.00 9.41 -10.22
CA PRO A 3 14.35 8.14 -9.94
C PRO A 3 15.47 7.16 -9.58
N ALA A 4 16.07 7.38 -8.44
CA ALA A 4 17.09 6.50 -8.02
C ALA A 4 16.44 5.21 -7.57
N PRO A 5 16.71 4.50 -6.84
CA PRO A 5 16.88 3.09 -6.80
C PRO A 5 15.55 2.31 -6.81
N TYR A 6 14.39 2.94 -7.12
CA TYR A 6 13.11 2.22 -7.12
C TYR A 6 13.14 0.99 -8.04
N ASP A 7 13.62 1.14 -9.28
CA ASP A 7 13.72 0.01 -10.22
C ASP A 7 14.67 -1.09 -9.73
N GLU A 8 15.75 -0.70 -9.04
CA GLU A 8 16.69 -1.64 -8.46
C GLU A 8 16.11 -2.32 -7.21
N LEU A 9 15.42 -1.57 -6.36
CA LEU A 9 14.73 -2.10 -5.18
C LEU A 9 13.65 -3.12 -5.57
N TRP A 10 12.91 -2.89 -6.65
CA TRP A 10 11.94 -3.85 -7.16
C TRP A 10 12.59 -5.15 -7.63
N ARG A 11 13.75 -5.08 -8.27
CA ARG A 11 14.47 -6.27 -8.75
C ARG A 11 15.15 -7.05 -7.62
N THR A 12 15.59 -6.39 -6.56
CA THR A 12 16.48 -6.96 -5.54
C THR A 12 15.86 -7.16 -4.17
N THR A 13 14.88 -6.35 -3.79
CA THR A 13 14.45 -6.26 -2.39
C THR A 13 12.95 -6.47 -2.19
N TRP A 14 12.11 -5.82 -2.98
CA TRP A 14 10.68 -5.73 -2.68
C TRP A 14 9.83 -6.89 -3.20
N GLY A 15 10.24 -7.56 -4.29
CA GLY A 15 9.41 -8.59 -4.93
C GLY A 15 8.99 -9.73 -3.98
N ASP A 16 9.95 -10.29 -3.24
CA ASP A 16 9.69 -11.39 -2.30
C ASP A 16 9.05 -10.88 -0.99
N ILE A 17 9.42 -9.67 -0.53
CA ILE A 17 8.85 -9.10 0.69
C ILE A 17 7.35 -8.82 0.52
N GLN A 18 6.92 -8.29 -0.61
CA GLN A 18 5.50 -8.09 -0.88
C GLN A 18 4.73 -9.41 -0.93
N ARG A 19 5.31 -10.44 -1.52
CA ARG A 19 4.67 -11.73 -1.68
C ARG A 19 4.60 -12.54 -0.38
N TYR A 20 5.68 -12.57 0.40
CA TYR A 20 5.81 -13.43 1.58
C TYR A 20 5.72 -12.67 2.90
N GLY A 21 5.85 -11.35 2.88
CA GLY A 21 5.84 -10.51 4.08
C GLY A 21 4.51 -10.61 4.83
N PRO A 22 4.53 -10.96 6.13
CA PRO A 22 3.30 -11.21 6.89
C PRO A 22 2.39 -9.98 6.97
N VAL A 23 2.96 -8.77 7.04
CA VAL A 23 2.20 -7.51 7.07
C VAL A 23 1.49 -7.27 5.74
N HIS A 24 2.19 -7.43 4.62
CA HIS A 24 1.60 -7.26 3.29
C HIS A 24 0.46 -8.25 3.05
N ARG A 25 0.61 -9.50 3.47
CA ARG A 25 -0.45 -10.52 3.37
C ARG A 25 -1.70 -10.11 4.16
N HIS A 26 -1.56 -9.61 5.39
CA HIS A 26 -2.69 -9.12 6.19
C HIS A 26 -3.33 -7.87 5.61
N THR A 27 -2.50 -6.93 5.12
CA THR A 27 -3.01 -5.71 4.44
C THR A 27 -3.79 -6.09 3.19
N LEU A 28 -3.26 -7.02 2.39
CA LEU A 28 -3.92 -7.53 1.19
C LEU A 28 -5.26 -8.21 1.49
N GLU A 29 -5.32 -9.08 2.51
CA GLU A 29 -6.56 -9.72 2.93
C GLU A 29 -7.60 -8.69 3.42
N GLY A 30 -7.15 -7.67 4.15
CA GLY A 30 -7.99 -6.56 4.57
C GLY A 30 -8.54 -5.77 3.39
N LEU A 31 -7.67 -5.45 2.42
CA LEU A 31 -8.04 -4.78 1.18
C LEU A 31 -9.08 -5.58 0.38
N VAL A 32 -8.82 -6.87 0.16
CA VAL A 32 -9.74 -7.74 -0.60
C VAL A 32 -11.11 -7.81 0.07
N ARG A 33 -11.17 -7.96 1.40
CA ARG A 33 -12.45 -7.95 2.13
C ARG A 33 -13.16 -6.61 1.99
N LEU A 34 -12.44 -5.49 2.13
CA LEU A 34 -13.01 -4.15 2.00
C LEU A 34 -13.57 -3.94 0.59
N VAL A 35 -12.76 -4.15 -0.45
CA VAL A 35 -13.18 -3.94 -1.84
C VAL A 35 -14.36 -4.84 -2.21
N SER A 36 -14.38 -6.07 -1.69
CA SER A 36 -15.50 -7.01 -1.91
C SER A 36 -16.81 -6.58 -1.26
N SER A 37 -16.77 -5.72 -0.25
CA SER A 37 -17.96 -5.18 0.43
C SER A 37 -18.48 -3.90 -0.21
N LEU A 38 -17.72 -3.29 -1.13
CA LEU A 38 -18.11 -2.07 -1.82
C LEU A 38 -18.82 -2.37 -3.15
N ASP A 39 -19.78 -1.53 -3.51
CA ASP A 39 -20.39 -1.53 -4.84
C ASP A 39 -19.49 -0.79 -5.84
N VAL A 40 -18.46 -1.50 -6.33
CA VAL A 40 -17.46 -0.97 -7.27
C VAL A 40 -17.19 -1.97 -8.39
N ARG A 41 -16.89 -1.44 -9.58
CA ARG A 41 -16.54 -2.22 -10.77
C ARG A 41 -15.16 -1.84 -11.30
N THR A 42 -14.89 -0.55 -11.43
CA THR A 42 -13.61 -0.03 -11.92
C THR A 42 -12.71 0.37 -10.75
N VAL A 43 -11.47 -0.13 -10.73
CA VAL A 43 -10.52 0.09 -9.64
C VAL A 43 -9.20 0.60 -10.20
N LEU A 44 -8.70 1.71 -9.63
CA LEU A 44 -7.35 2.24 -9.87
C LEU A 44 -6.48 1.96 -8.64
N ASP A 45 -5.35 1.27 -8.83
CA ASP A 45 -4.29 1.08 -7.83
C ASP A 45 -3.15 2.07 -8.10
N VAL A 46 -2.99 3.05 -7.23
CA VAL A 46 -1.97 4.10 -7.31
C VAL A 46 -0.72 3.63 -6.55
N GLY A 47 0.42 3.56 -7.27
CA GLY A 47 1.64 2.92 -6.80
C GLY A 47 1.49 1.40 -6.77
N CYS A 48 0.97 0.82 -7.85
CA CYS A 48 0.61 -0.61 -7.92
C CYS A 48 1.80 -1.57 -7.79
N GLY A 49 3.03 -1.07 -7.91
CA GLY A 49 4.25 -1.86 -7.77
C GLY A 49 4.25 -3.08 -8.69
N SER A 50 4.62 -4.23 -8.15
CA SER A 50 4.63 -5.49 -8.88
C SER A 50 3.25 -6.14 -9.07
N GLY A 51 2.15 -5.44 -8.72
CA GLY A 51 0.77 -5.84 -9.02
C GLY A 51 0.17 -6.88 -8.06
N GLU A 52 0.66 -7.00 -6.82
CA GLU A 52 0.10 -7.97 -5.85
C GLU A 52 -1.37 -7.68 -5.50
N ASN A 53 -1.71 -6.40 -5.26
CA ASN A 53 -3.09 -6.00 -4.98
C ASN A 53 -3.99 -6.25 -6.21
N LEU A 54 -3.51 -5.87 -7.39
CA LEU A 54 -4.23 -6.09 -8.65
C LEU A 54 -4.47 -7.59 -8.89
N ALA A 55 -3.46 -8.44 -8.64
CA ALA A 55 -3.59 -9.89 -8.83
C ALA A 55 -4.65 -10.49 -7.90
N ALA A 56 -4.67 -10.07 -6.64
CA ALA A 56 -5.65 -10.54 -5.69
C ALA A 56 -7.08 -10.12 -6.06
N LEU A 57 -7.26 -8.91 -6.58
CA LEU A 57 -8.55 -8.45 -7.07
C LEU A 57 -8.96 -9.10 -8.39
N ALA A 58 -8.00 -9.33 -9.31
CA ALA A 58 -8.22 -10.04 -10.58
C ALA A 58 -8.73 -11.47 -10.35
N ALA A 59 -8.23 -12.16 -9.33
CA ALA A 59 -8.66 -13.50 -8.97
C ALA A 59 -10.16 -13.60 -8.60
N LEU A 60 -10.81 -12.46 -8.27
CA LEU A 60 -12.25 -12.40 -8.01
C LEU A 60 -13.10 -12.30 -9.28
N GLY A 61 -12.49 -11.99 -10.43
CA GLY A 61 -13.13 -12.04 -11.75
C GLY A 61 -14.24 -11.00 -12.00
N LYS A 62 -14.33 -9.93 -11.19
CA LYS A 62 -15.45 -8.97 -11.26
C LYS A 62 -15.07 -7.51 -11.41
N TYR A 63 -13.76 -7.20 -11.42
CA TYR A 63 -13.27 -5.83 -11.49
C TYR A 63 -12.55 -5.53 -12.80
N GLU A 64 -12.72 -4.34 -13.30
CA GLU A 64 -11.88 -3.73 -14.32
C GLU A 64 -10.72 -3.00 -13.61
N LEU A 65 -9.50 -3.50 -13.81
CA LEU A 65 -8.34 -3.10 -13.01
C LEU A 65 -7.40 -2.22 -13.83
N THR A 66 -7.03 -1.10 -13.24
CA THR A 66 -5.97 -0.22 -13.74
C THR A 66 -4.92 -0.02 -12.64
N GLY A 67 -3.66 -0.04 -12.99
CA GLY A 67 -2.55 0.27 -12.09
C GLY A 67 -1.67 1.37 -12.65
N VAL A 68 -1.19 2.24 -11.76
CA VAL A 68 -0.21 3.27 -12.10
C VAL A 68 0.98 3.21 -11.15
N ASP A 69 2.19 3.40 -11.67
CA ASP A 69 3.43 3.45 -10.90
C ASP A 69 4.45 4.33 -11.61
N VAL A 70 5.39 4.91 -10.89
CA VAL A 70 6.50 5.67 -11.47
C VAL A 70 7.61 4.77 -12.00
N SER A 71 7.69 3.52 -11.51
CA SER A 71 8.72 2.53 -11.84
C SER A 71 8.29 1.64 -13.00
N GLU A 72 8.95 1.77 -14.14
CA GLU A 72 8.75 0.85 -15.26
C GLU A 72 9.20 -0.58 -14.91
N GLY A 73 10.22 -0.71 -14.07
CA GLY A 73 10.66 -2.02 -13.55
C GLY A 73 9.55 -2.74 -12.78
N ALA A 74 8.82 -2.02 -11.91
CA ALA A 74 7.66 -2.54 -11.19
C ALA A 74 6.52 -2.91 -12.14
N LEU A 75 6.18 -2.02 -13.08
CA LEU A 75 5.13 -2.24 -14.08
C LEU A 75 5.42 -3.46 -14.97
N SER A 76 6.68 -3.71 -15.32
CA SER A 76 7.09 -4.90 -16.07
C SER A 76 6.75 -6.19 -15.31
N LEU A 77 6.96 -6.22 -14.00
CA LEU A 77 6.57 -7.34 -13.14
C LEU A 77 5.05 -7.47 -13.04
N SER A 78 4.37 -6.33 -12.91
CA SER A 78 2.90 -6.29 -12.84
C SER A 78 2.24 -6.80 -14.12
N ARG A 79 2.77 -6.47 -15.31
CA ARG A 79 2.27 -6.99 -16.61
C ARG A 79 2.34 -8.50 -16.70
N GLN A 80 3.41 -9.09 -16.16
CA GLN A 80 3.55 -10.55 -16.12
C GLN A 80 2.58 -11.20 -15.15
N ARG A 81 2.31 -10.54 -14.02
CA ARG A 81 1.45 -11.08 -12.95
C ARG A 81 -0.03 -10.90 -13.25
N VAL A 82 -0.44 -9.78 -13.82
CA VAL A 82 -1.84 -9.45 -14.10
C VAL A 82 -1.98 -8.94 -15.55
N PRO A 83 -1.91 -9.84 -16.54
CA PRO A 83 -2.00 -9.44 -17.96
C PRO A 83 -3.33 -8.77 -18.33
N SER A 84 -4.36 -8.97 -17.52
CA SER A 84 -5.69 -8.38 -17.73
C SER A 84 -5.81 -6.94 -17.22
N ALA A 85 -4.85 -6.46 -16.42
CA ALA A 85 -4.89 -5.09 -15.90
C ALA A 85 -4.30 -4.10 -16.92
N ARG A 86 -4.91 -2.93 -17.02
CA ARG A 86 -4.31 -1.80 -17.73
C ARG A 86 -3.26 -1.15 -16.85
N LEU A 87 -2.05 -0.97 -17.38
CA LEU A 87 -0.93 -0.41 -16.62
C LEU A 87 -0.35 0.81 -17.31
N MET A 88 -0.08 1.88 -16.54
CA MET A 88 0.47 3.13 -17.05
C MET A 88 1.60 3.61 -16.13
N GLN A 89 2.66 4.11 -16.74
CA GLN A 89 3.73 4.80 -16.01
C GLN A 89 3.35 6.26 -15.86
N LEU A 90 3.17 6.72 -14.62
CA LEU A 90 2.93 8.14 -14.30
C LEU A 90 3.24 8.43 -12.82
N ASP A 91 3.50 9.71 -12.53
CA ASP A 91 3.61 10.24 -11.17
C ASP A 91 2.29 10.89 -10.76
N ILE A 92 1.57 10.27 -9.86
CA ILE A 92 0.27 10.76 -9.38
C ILE A 92 0.33 12.15 -8.72
N GLN A 93 1.52 12.62 -8.34
CA GLN A 93 1.68 13.97 -7.80
C GLN A 93 1.50 15.04 -8.89
N THR A 94 1.82 14.73 -10.13
CA THR A 94 1.86 15.67 -11.27
C THR A 94 0.94 15.31 -12.42
N GLU A 95 0.57 14.03 -12.52
CA GLU A 95 -0.20 13.49 -13.64
C GLU A 95 -1.38 12.66 -13.13
N ALA A 96 -2.39 12.50 -13.98
CA ALA A 96 -3.55 11.68 -13.67
C ALA A 96 -4.08 11.03 -14.97
N PRO A 97 -4.61 9.80 -14.91
CA PRO A 97 -5.37 9.20 -16.01
C PRO A 97 -6.57 10.09 -16.39
N PRO A 98 -7.00 10.05 -17.66
CA PRO A 98 -8.11 10.91 -18.11
C PRO A 98 -9.48 10.45 -17.63
N GLU A 99 -9.61 9.20 -17.20
CA GLU A 99 -10.86 8.60 -16.75
C GLU A 99 -11.01 8.57 -15.23
N ARG A 100 -12.23 8.38 -14.76
CA ARG A 100 -12.58 8.15 -13.35
C ARG A 100 -12.80 6.66 -13.06
N PHE A 101 -12.63 6.29 -11.78
CA PHE A 101 -12.77 4.92 -11.29
C PHE A 101 -13.74 4.90 -10.11
N ASP A 102 -14.55 3.85 -9.97
CA ASP A 102 -15.42 3.70 -8.81
C ASP A 102 -14.60 3.73 -7.50
N LEU A 103 -13.44 3.07 -7.49
CA LEU A 103 -12.49 3.07 -6.38
C LEU A 103 -11.10 3.49 -6.85
N VAL A 104 -10.51 4.45 -6.17
CA VAL A 104 -9.08 4.77 -6.26
C VAL A 104 -8.42 4.33 -4.96
N MET A 105 -7.45 3.43 -5.05
CA MET A 105 -6.74 2.93 -3.87
C MET A 105 -5.25 3.23 -3.93
N SER A 106 -4.61 3.37 -2.77
CA SER A 106 -3.17 3.53 -2.60
C SER A 106 -2.73 2.80 -1.35
N VAL A 107 -1.80 1.86 -1.48
CA VAL A 107 -1.38 0.97 -0.39
C VAL A 107 0.12 1.07 -0.20
N GLN A 108 0.55 1.65 0.92
CA GLN A 108 1.96 1.87 1.28
C GLN A 108 2.71 2.70 0.22
N VAL A 109 2.13 3.85 -0.16
CA VAL A 109 2.68 4.75 -1.19
C VAL A 109 2.75 6.18 -0.72
N VAL A 110 1.67 6.72 -0.11
CA VAL A 110 1.59 8.15 0.22
C VAL A 110 2.67 8.61 1.19
N GLU A 111 3.20 7.72 2.01
CA GLU A 111 4.34 7.98 2.91
C GLU A 111 5.66 8.23 2.18
N HIS A 112 5.76 7.85 0.91
CA HIS A 112 6.92 8.07 0.05
C HIS A 112 6.82 9.35 -0.78
N LEU A 113 5.63 9.95 -0.88
CA LEU A 113 5.40 11.08 -1.78
C LEU A 113 5.78 12.41 -1.12
N PRO A 114 6.73 13.19 -1.68
CA PRO A 114 7.04 14.53 -1.19
C PRO A 114 5.82 15.46 -1.14
N ASP A 115 5.00 15.50 -2.21
CA ASP A 115 3.74 16.24 -2.28
C ASP A 115 2.54 15.29 -2.20
N ASP A 116 2.34 14.70 -1.02
CA ASP A 116 1.19 13.84 -0.76
C ASP A 116 -0.15 14.58 -0.90
N ALA A 117 -0.17 15.90 -0.67
CA ALA A 117 -1.39 16.70 -0.84
C ALA A 117 -1.81 16.78 -2.31
N ALA A 118 -0.88 16.97 -3.25
CA ALA A 118 -1.18 16.92 -4.68
C ALA A 118 -1.67 15.52 -5.10
N ALA A 119 -0.98 14.48 -4.64
CA ALA A 119 -1.38 13.10 -4.91
C ALA A 119 -2.80 12.80 -4.42
N LEU A 120 -3.13 13.16 -3.19
CA LEU A 120 -4.47 12.94 -2.61
C LEU A 120 -5.55 13.75 -3.34
N ARG A 121 -5.27 14.99 -3.78
CA ARG A 121 -6.21 15.77 -4.62
C ARG A 121 -6.43 15.09 -5.97
N ASN A 122 -5.39 14.59 -6.63
CA ASN A 122 -5.52 13.88 -7.89
C ASN A 122 -6.30 12.57 -7.72
N MET A 123 -6.02 11.80 -6.67
CA MET A 123 -6.78 10.59 -6.33
C MET A 123 -8.27 10.92 -6.09
N ALA A 124 -8.57 11.99 -5.35
CA ALA A 124 -9.94 12.43 -5.10
C ALA A 124 -10.66 12.86 -6.39
N ALA A 125 -9.96 13.53 -7.30
CA ALA A 125 -10.51 13.92 -8.61
C ALA A 125 -10.83 12.72 -9.51
N LEU A 126 -10.02 11.65 -9.43
CA LEU A 126 -10.19 10.40 -10.17
C LEU A 126 -11.26 9.48 -9.58
N ALA A 127 -11.59 9.64 -8.30
CA ALA A 127 -12.58 8.80 -7.64
C ALA A 127 -14.00 9.12 -8.10
N GLY A 128 -14.72 8.13 -8.55
CA GLY A 128 -16.17 8.20 -8.82
C GLY A 128 -17.01 7.99 -7.57
N LYS A 129 -16.57 7.06 -6.69
CA LYS A 129 -17.30 6.72 -5.46
C LYS A 129 -16.37 6.76 -4.22
N TYR A 130 -15.25 6.04 -4.24
CA TYR A 130 -14.43 5.82 -3.04
C TYR A 130 -12.94 6.07 -3.28
N VAL A 131 -12.27 6.51 -2.21
CA VAL A 131 -10.81 6.51 -2.08
C VAL A 131 -10.44 5.65 -0.89
N PHE A 132 -9.49 4.73 -1.06
CA PHE A 132 -8.88 3.94 0.01
C PHE A 132 -7.40 4.23 0.09
N VAL A 133 -6.91 4.56 1.28
CA VAL A 133 -5.48 4.75 1.54
C VAL A 133 -5.06 3.85 2.68
N SER A 134 -3.97 3.09 2.49
CA SER A 134 -3.28 2.39 3.56
C SER A 134 -1.84 2.87 3.63
N THR A 135 -1.36 3.23 4.82
CA THR A 135 -0.05 3.83 5.05
C THR A 135 0.46 3.49 6.45
N MET A 136 1.60 4.04 6.84
CA MET A 136 2.17 3.85 8.16
C MET A 136 1.85 5.01 9.10
N GLN A 137 1.61 4.68 10.40
CA GLN A 137 1.47 5.67 11.45
C GLN A 137 2.51 5.50 12.56
N GLY A 138 2.55 6.50 13.43
CA GLY A 138 3.44 6.50 14.60
C GLY A 138 4.84 7.01 14.29
N ARG A 139 5.79 6.68 15.16
CA ARG A 139 7.17 7.18 15.05
C ARG A 139 7.86 6.62 13.81
N MET A 140 8.47 7.49 13.00
CA MET A 140 9.36 7.14 11.90
C MET A 140 10.54 6.30 12.40
N ARG A 141 10.84 5.20 11.72
CA ARG A 141 11.93 4.29 12.06
C ARG A 141 13.06 4.38 11.04
N LYS A 142 14.28 3.99 11.45
CA LYS A 142 15.45 4.00 10.56
C LYS A 142 15.23 3.12 9.32
N SER A 143 14.58 1.98 9.46
CA SER A 143 14.24 1.09 8.36
C SER A 143 13.28 1.72 7.34
N GLU A 144 12.35 2.54 7.80
CA GLU A 144 11.40 3.26 6.94
C GLU A 144 12.10 4.38 6.16
N LEU A 145 12.96 5.14 6.84
CA LEU A 145 13.80 6.13 6.17
C LEU A 145 14.70 5.48 5.10
N ALA A 146 15.26 4.30 5.38
CA ALA A 146 16.13 3.59 4.44
C ALA A 146 15.40 3.12 3.17
N ILE A 147 14.10 2.87 3.25
CA ILE A 147 13.27 2.51 2.08
C ILE A 147 12.53 3.71 1.48
N GLY A 148 12.85 4.93 1.90
CA GLY A 148 12.39 6.17 1.28
C GLY A 148 11.10 6.74 1.85
N HIS A 149 10.66 6.35 3.05
CA HIS A 149 9.59 7.10 3.72
C HIS A 149 10.05 8.51 4.03
N VAL A 150 9.22 9.48 3.72
CA VAL A 150 9.44 10.89 4.06
C VAL A 150 8.57 11.33 5.24
N ARG A 151 7.53 10.55 5.56
CA ARG A 151 6.64 10.76 6.72
C ARG A 151 5.94 9.49 7.16
N ASN A 152 5.46 9.48 8.41
CA ASN A 152 4.38 8.64 8.89
C ASN A 152 3.22 9.54 9.29
N TYR A 153 2.00 9.02 9.26
CA TYR A 153 0.81 9.79 9.57
C TYR A 153 0.30 9.51 10.99
N SER A 154 -0.49 10.41 11.52
CA SER A 154 -1.50 10.11 12.52
C SER A 154 -2.86 9.90 11.84
N ALA A 155 -3.78 9.22 12.53
CA ALA A 155 -5.14 9.03 12.01
C ALA A 155 -5.85 10.37 11.76
N THR A 156 -5.64 11.36 12.65
CA THR A 156 -6.19 12.71 12.51
C THR A 156 -5.60 13.44 11.31
N GLU A 157 -4.29 13.33 11.11
CA GLU A 157 -3.61 13.98 9.98
C GLU A 157 -4.07 13.39 8.64
N LEU A 158 -4.12 12.06 8.51
CA LEU A 158 -4.58 11.42 7.28
C LEU A 158 -6.04 11.79 6.97
N ARG A 159 -6.91 11.79 8.00
CA ARG A 159 -8.30 12.25 7.87
C ARG A 159 -8.37 13.69 7.35
N HIS A 160 -7.68 14.62 8.00
CA HIS A 160 -7.67 16.04 7.60
C HIS A 160 -7.17 16.24 6.16
N LYS A 161 -6.14 15.50 5.73
CA LYS A 161 -5.62 15.57 4.35
C LYS A 161 -6.64 15.07 3.32
N LEU A 162 -7.34 13.97 3.61
CA LEU A 162 -8.41 13.44 2.74
C LEU A 162 -9.59 14.41 2.67
N GLU A 163 -10.02 14.98 3.80
CA GLU A 163 -11.07 15.98 3.85
C GLU A 163 -10.67 17.27 3.11
N SER A 164 -9.40 17.70 3.23
CA SER A 164 -8.85 18.84 2.48
C SER A 164 -8.77 18.58 0.97
N ALA A 165 -8.74 17.32 0.55
CA ALA A 165 -8.84 16.92 -0.86
C ALA A 165 -10.30 16.84 -1.35
N GLY A 166 -11.30 17.19 -0.54
CA GLY A 166 -12.71 17.22 -0.90
C GLY A 166 -13.44 15.88 -0.70
N LEU A 167 -12.93 15.01 0.16
CA LEU A 167 -13.52 13.70 0.45
C LEU A 167 -14.22 13.69 1.82
N GLU A 168 -15.25 12.87 1.97
CA GLU A 168 -15.86 12.54 3.26
C GLU A 168 -15.23 11.25 3.80
N VAL A 169 -14.49 11.33 4.92
CA VAL A 169 -13.85 10.15 5.52
C VAL A 169 -14.85 9.32 6.30
N LEU A 170 -15.15 8.14 5.80
CA LEU A 170 -16.09 7.18 6.39
C LEU A 170 -15.49 6.45 7.58
N GLN A 171 -14.24 6.02 7.46
CA GLN A 171 -13.57 5.21 8.47
C GLN A 171 -12.06 5.44 8.44
N THR A 172 -11.44 5.45 9.63
CA THR A 172 -9.99 5.28 9.80
C THR A 172 -9.78 4.13 10.78
N THR A 173 -8.81 3.25 10.48
CA THR A 173 -8.54 2.08 11.32
C THR A 173 -7.04 1.81 11.39
N GLY A 174 -6.56 1.42 12.59
CA GLY A 174 -5.21 0.93 12.79
C GLY A 174 -5.18 -0.60 12.79
N TRP A 175 -4.04 -1.20 12.44
CA TRP A 175 -3.80 -2.63 12.55
C TRP A 175 -2.36 -2.92 12.96
N GLY A 176 -2.16 -4.03 13.67
CA GLY A 176 -0.84 -4.57 13.97
C GLY A 176 -0.49 -4.67 15.45
N PHE A 177 -1.30 -4.16 16.39
CA PHE A 177 -1.03 -4.24 17.83
C PHE A 177 -1.49 -5.59 18.42
N PRO A 178 -0.71 -6.22 19.31
CA PRO A 178 0.61 -5.80 19.81
C PRO A 178 1.80 -6.44 19.06
N PHE A 179 1.58 -7.50 18.27
CA PHE A 179 2.66 -8.38 17.80
C PHE A 179 3.47 -7.79 16.64
N TYR A 180 2.82 -7.11 15.68
CA TYR A 180 3.57 -6.37 14.67
C TYR A 180 4.09 -5.05 15.24
N SER A 181 3.21 -4.25 15.83
CA SER A 181 3.53 -2.95 16.40
C SER A 181 3.01 -2.85 17.83
N PRO A 182 3.83 -2.61 18.82
CA PRO A 182 5.25 -2.22 18.72
C PRO A 182 6.25 -3.38 18.67
N LEU A 183 5.86 -4.63 18.96
CA LEU A 183 6.79 -5.71 19.29
C LEU A 183 7.79 -6.00 18.14
N TYR A 184 7.32 -6.50 17.00
CA TYR A 184 8.20 -6.86 15.88
C TYR A 184 8.99 -5.65 15.36
N ARG A 185 8.33 -4.51 15.18
CA ARG A 185 8.99 -3.28 14.73
C ARG A 185 10.10 -2.79 15.67
N SER A 186 9.95 -2.99 16.99
CA SER A 186 10.99 -2.61 17.95
C SER A 186 12.14 -3.61 17.98
N ILE A 187 11.84 -4.90 17.85
CA ILE A 187 12.88 -5.94 17.79
C ILE A 187 13.74 -5.76 16.54
N THR A 188 13.11 -5.56 15.37
CA THR A 188 13.85 -5.40 14.11
C THR A 188 14.70 -4.13 14.07
N GLU A 189 14.33 -3.07 14.80
CA GLU A 189 15.13 -1.85 14.91
C GLU A 189 16.43 -2.07 15.72
N LEU A 190 16.44 -3.08 16.61
CA LEU A 190 17.59 -3.44 17.43
C LEU A 190 18.54 -4.43 16.72
N LEU A 191 18.08 -5.08 15.64
CA LEU A 191 18.90 -6.04 14.92
C LEU A 191 19.96 -5.34 14.05
N PRO A 192 21.23 -5.81 14.06
CA PRO A 192 22.24 -5.34 13.12
C PRO A 192 21.76 -5.64 11.66
N GLY A 193 21.77 -4.62 10.80
CA GLY A 193 21.37 -4.76 9.39
C GLY A 193 19.89 -4.52 9.10
N GLY A 194 19.07 -4.20 10.10
CA GLY A 194 17.64 -3.91 9.89
C GLY A 194 16.79 -5.14 9.56
N PRO A 195 15.55 -4.92 9.08
CA PRO A 195 14.68 -6.02 8.66
C PRO A 195 15.28 -6.78 7.46
N PRO A 196 15.01 -8.09 7.35
CA PRO A 196 15.49 -8.89 6.22
C PRO A 196 15.09 -8.26 4.89
N ALA A 197 16.06 -8.10 3.98
CA ALA A 197 15.85 -7.60 2.62
C ALA A 197 16.42 -8.59 1.60
N GLY A 198 15.84 -8.63 0.39
CA GLY A 198 16.27 -9.50 -0.69
C GLY A 198 15.48 -10.82 -0.82
N PRO A 199 15.99 -11.78 -1.62
CA PRO A 199 15.31 -13.05 -1.87
C PRO A 199 15.08 -13.84 -0.57
N VAL A 200 13.85 -14.29 -0.36
CA VAL A 200 13.46 -15.01 0.85
C VAL A 200 13.66 -16.51 0.66
N GLY A 201 14.71 -17.08 1.27
CA GLY A 201 14.96 -18.52 1.28
C GLY A 201 13.89 -19.32 2.04
N SER A 202 13.96 -20.65 1.98
CA SER A 202 12.95 -21.55 2.56
C SER A 202 12.73 -21.32 4.05
N LEU A 203 13.80 -21.09 4.82
CA LEU A 203 13.71 -20.81 6.25
C LEU A 203 13.05 -19.45 6.53
N GLY A 204 13.35 -18.44 5.71
CA GLY A 204 12.70 -17.13 5.77
C GLY A 204 11.20 -17.20 5.45
N LYS A 205 10.80 -18.02 4.48
CA LYS A 205 9.37 -18.26 4.17
C LYS A 205 8.64 -18.93 5.32
N LEU A 206 9.29 -19.90 5.98
CA LEU A 206 8.74 -20.53 7.17
C LEU A 206 8.55 -19.53 8.31
N ALA A 207 9.57 -18.72 8.61
CA ALA A 207 9.50 -17.68 9.62
C ALA A 207 8.41 -16.63 9.30
N ALA A 208 8.33 -16.17 8.05
CA ALA A 208 7.30 -15.25 7.61
C ALA A 208 5.87 -15.84 7.77
N ASN A 209 5.71 -17.15 7.51
CA ASN A 209 4.45 -17.83 7.71
C ASN A 209 4.08 -17.97 9.20
N MET A 210 5.05 -18.25 10.07
CA MET A 210 4.82 -18.25 11.53
C MET A 210 4.39 -16.86 12.03
N LEU A 211 5.08 -15.81 11.60
CA LEU A 211 4.72 -14.42 11.93
C LEU A 211 3.33 -14.06 11.39
N TYR A 212 2.99 -14.50 10.17
CA TYR A 212 1.66 -14.28 9.61
C TYR A 212 0.57 -14.88 10.52
N HIS A 213 0.74 -16.11 11.01
CA HIS A 213 -0.24 -16.72 11.93
C HIS A 213 -0.25 -16.02 13.30
N LEU A 214 0.91 -15.61 13.81
CA LEU A 214 0.98 -14.82 15.04
C LEU A 214 0.24 -13.49 14.91
N TYR A 215 0.38 -12.80 13.78
CA TYR A 215 -0.27 -11.50 13.54
C TYR A 215 -1.79 -11.57 13.39
N ARG A 216 -2.36 -12.76 13.21
CA ARG A 216 -3.83 -12.96 13.31
C ARG A 216 -4.37 -12.65 14.71
N LEU A 217 -3.50 -12.69 15.72
CA LEU A 217 -3.84 -12.35 17.11
C LEU A 217 -3.74 -10.83 17.39
N ASN A 218 -3.36 -10.01 16.40
CA ASN A 218 -3.39 -8.57 16.55
C ASN A 218 -4.82 -8.07 16.75
N LEU A 219 -4.95 -7.11 17.67
CA LEU A 219 -6.24 -6.51 17.99
C LEU A 219 -6.68 -5.56 16.87
N PRO A 220 -7.96 -5.59 16.49
CA PRO A 220 -8.50 -4.65 15.51
C PRO A 220 -8.50 -3.21 16.05
N GLY A 221 -8.36 -2.25 15.14
CA GLY A 221 -8.44 -0.82 15.46
C GLY A 221 -7.16 -0.22 16.06
N ARG A 222 -6.11 -1.01 16.28
CA ARG A 222 -4.85 -0.56 16.92
C ARG A 222 -3.62 -1.07 16.17
N GLY A 223 -2.57 -0.25 16.12
CA GLY A 223 -1.27 -0.59 15.52
C GLY A 223 -0.84 0.42 14.47
N ASP A 224 0.34 0.21 13.89
CA ASP A 224 1.01 1.21 13.07
C ASP A 224 0.70 1.11 11.56
N VAL A 225 -0.04 0.11 11.12
CA VAL A 225 -0.64 0.12 9.77
C VAL A 225 -1.95 0.89 9.86
N LEU A 226 -2.00 2.05 9.25
CA LEU A 226 -3.16 2.94 9.22
C LEU A 226 -3.88 2.79 7.88
N SER A 227 -5.19 2.67 7.92
CA SER A 227 -6.03 2.68 6.73
C SER A 227 -7.17 3.68 6.86
N ALA A 228 -7.54 4.32 5.76
CA ALA A 228 -8.69 5.20 5.66
C ALA A 228 -9.52 4.86 4.43
N LEU A 229 -10.84 4.79 4.60
CA LEU A 229 -11.81 4.75 3.53
C LEU A 229 -12.56 6.07 3.53
N ALA A 230 -12.61 6.70 2.38
CA ALA A 230 -13.35 7.93 2.16
C ALA A 230 -14.25 7.79 0.93
N LYS A 231 -15.29 8.58 0.87
CA LYS A 231 -16.16 8.66 -0.32
C LYS A 231 -16.11 10.06 -0.93
N ARG A 232 -16.43 10.14 -2.19
CA ARG A 232 -16.70 11.40 -2.86
C ARG A 232 -18.12 11.85 -2.46
N PRO A 233 -18.30 13.13 -2.03
CA PRO A 233 -19.61 13.69 -1.76
C PRO A 233 -20.54 13.74 -2.97
#